data_646d51859e31a7076a20016967116547
#
_entry.id   646d51859e31a7076a20016967116547
#
_cell.length_a   1.000
_cell.length_b   1.000
_cell.length_c   1.000
_cell.angle_alpha   90.00
_cell.angle_beta   90.00
_cell.angle_gamma   90.00
#
_symmetry.space_group_name_H-M   'P 1'
#
loop_
_entity.id
_entity.type
_entity.pdbx_description
1 polymer ?
#
loop_
_entity_poly.entity_id
_entity_poly.type
_entity_poly.pdbx_seq_one_letter_code
_entity_poly.pdbx_strand_id
1 'polypeptide(L)'
;MAGAESAGPGLRWFVIDTIPVSHIDVTGLYALRDLKEMLEERGVTLILAGRKTEFINWLHQTGLYQPEYEEHCFPTLRQAIKAYQTRIRTLDMPAEES
;
A
#
# COMPACT_ATOMS: atom_id res chain seq x y z
N MET A 1 -4.55 14.26 -6.63
CA MET A 1 -4.06 12.92 -6.81
C MET A 1 -4.30 12.45 -8.22
N ALA A 2 -3.63 13.09 -9.10
CA ALA A 2 -3.81 12.76 -10.51
C ALA A 2 -3.41 11.31 -10.79
N GLY A 3 -2.40 10.83 -10.09
CA GLY A 3 -1.95 9.48 -10.36
C GLY A 3 -3.01 8.43 -10.12
N ALA A 4 -3.80 8.59 -9.05
CA ALA A 4 -4.81 7.61 -8.74
C ALA A 4 -5.91 7.60 -9.79
N GLU A 5 -6.23 8.75 -10.32
CA GLU A 5 -7.28 8.84 -11.32
C GLU A 5 -6.87 8.28 -12.66
N SER A 6 -5.60 8.37 -12.96
CA SER A 6 -5.12 7.94 -14.27
C SER A 6 -4.80 6.45 -14.32
N ALA A 7 -4.94 5.74 -13.21
CA ALA A 7 -4.56 4.34 -13.16
C ALA A 7 -5.49 3.43 -13.96
N GLY A 8 -6.59 3.94 -14.44
CA GLY A 8 -7.50 3.13 -15.20
C GLY A 8 -8.38 2.25 -14.33
N PRO A 9 -9.25 1.48 -14.95
CA PRO A 9 -10.16 0.63 -14.19
C PRO A 9 -9.40 -0.47 -13.48
N GLY A 10 -9.83 -0.77 -12.31
CA GLY A 10 -9.31 -1.91 -11.58
C GLY A 10 -8.37 -1.52 -10.49
N LEU A 11 -7.09 -1.51 -10.76
CA LEU A 11 -6.10 -1.41 -9.71
C LEU A 11 -5.60 0.02 -9.54
N ARG A 12 -5.83 0.57 -8.35
CA ARG A 12 -5.35 1.91 -8.00
C ARG A 12 -4.62 1.81 -6.68
N TRP A 13 -3.37 2.23 -6.69
CA TRP A 13 -2.53 2.20 -5.50
C TRP A 13 -2.09 3.60 -5.13
N PHE A 14 -2.13 3.90 -3.84
CA PHE A 14 -1.54 5.10 -3.29
C PHE A 14 -0.34 4.65 -2.47
N VAL A 15 0.86 4.91 -2.97
CA VAL A 15 2.09 4.37 -2.37
C VAL A 15 2.75 5.46 -1.54
N ILE A 16 3.02 5.14 -0.28
CA ILE A 16 3.74 6.04 0.62
C ILE A 16 5.11 5.42 0.89
N ASP A 17 6.15 6.21 0.64
CA ASP A 17 7.52 5.81 0.95
C ASP A 17 7.79 6.10 2.41
N THR A 18 7.98 5.04 3.21
CA THR A 18 8.20 5.19 4.63
C THR A 18 9.67 5.21 5.02
N ILE A 19 10.58 5.11 4.04
CA ILE A 19 12.01 5.13 4.34
C ILE A 19 12.43 6.40 5.10
N PRO A 20 11.98 7.60 4.71
CA PRO A 20 12.40 8.80 5.44
C PRO A 20 11.84 8.90 6.85
N VAL A 21 10.85 8.09 7.18
CA VAL A 21 10.22 8.17 8.49
C VAL A 21 11.12 7.44 9.49
N SER A 22 11.76 8.19 10.39
CA SER A 22 12.63 7.58 11.37
C SER A 22 11.88 7.08 12.60
N HIS A 23 10.69 7.62 12.82
CA HIS A 23 9.91 7.26 13.99
C HIS A 23 8.44 7.56 13.71
N ILE A 24 7.57 6.67 14.16
CA ILE A 24 6.14 6.89 14.06
C ILE A 24 5.52 6.51 15.39
N ASP A 25 4.63 7.34 15.89
CA ASP A 25 3.95 7.03 17.13
C ASP A 25 2.52 6.53 16.85
N VAL A 26 1.80 6.21 17.92
CA VAL A 26 0.49 5.61 17.76
C VAL A 26 -0.49 6.56 17.06
N THR A 27 -0.33 7.86 17.29
CA THR A 27 -1.18 8.83 16.59
C THR A 27 -1.00 8.76 15.09
N GLY A 28 0.26 8.62 14.65
CA GLY A 28 0.53 8.47 13.24
C GLY A 28 -0.05 7.21 12.66
N LEU A 29 -0.02 6.12 13.44
CA LEU A 29 -0.61 4.87 12.96
C LEU A 29 -2.12 4.97 12.84
N TYR A 30 -2.78 5.66 13.77
CA TYR A 30 -4.22 5.89 13.63
C TYR A 30 -4.52 6.73 12.40
N ALA A 31 -3.69 7.73 12.12
CA ALA A 31 -3.88 8.53 10.92
C ALA A 31 -3.75 7.70 9.66
N LEU A 32 -2.80 6.77 9.64
CA LEU A 32 -2.66 5.88 8.50
C LEU A 32 -3.86 4.96 8.35
N ARG A 33 -4.39 4.47 9.46
CA ARG A 33 -5.59 3.64 9.40
C ARG A 33 -6.75 4.43 8.79
N ASP A 34 -6.93 5.66 9.23
CA ASP A 34 -8.00 6.49 8.72
C ASP A 34 -7.82 6.77 7.23
N LEU A 35 -6.58 7.03 6.83
CA LEU A 35 -6.28 7.25 5.42
C LEU A 35 -6.57 5.99 4.61
N LYS A 36 -6.19 4.84 5.14
CA LYS A 36 -6.45 3.57 4.46
C LYS A 36 -7.94 3.39 4.21
N GLU A 37 -8.75 3.63 5.25
CA GLU A 37 -10.19 3.46 5.10
C GLU A 37 -10.78 4.44 4.10
N MET A 38 -10.32 5.69 4.14
CA MET A 38 -10.80 6.69 3.20
C MET A 38 -10.46 6.31 1.77
N LEU A 39 -9.25 5.82 1.54
CA LEU A 39 -8.85 5.43 0.21
C LEU A 39 -9.63 4.21 -0.28
N GLU A 40 -9.87 3.26 0.61
CA GLU A 40 -10.63 2.07 0.24
C GLU A 40 -12.05 2.42 -0.17
N GLU A 41 -12.63 3.40 0.47
CA GLU A 41 -13.96 3.85 0.07
C GLU A 41 -13.98 4.42 -1.34
N ARG A 42 -12.85 4.86 -1.81
CA ARG A 42 -12.71 5.41 -3.16
C ARG A 42 -12.13 4.42 -4.14
N GLY A 43 -12.01 3.17 -3.73
CA GLY A 43 -11.45 2.14 -4.59
C GLY A 43 -9.95 2.20 -4.76
N VAL A 44 -9.26 2.82 -3.81
CA VAL A 44 -7.80 2.96 -3.86
C VAL A 44 -7.20 2.16 -2.72
N THR A 45 -6.12 1.43 -3.02
CA THR A 45 -5.42 0.64 -2.02
C THR A 45 -4.22 1.41 -1.50
N LEU A 46 -4.10 1.52 -0.18
CA LEU A 46 -2.95 2.15 0.44
C LEU A 46 -1.81 1.15 0.49
N ILE A 47 -0.66 1.56 -0.04
CA ILE A 47 0.54 0.73 -0.05
C ILE A 47 1.63 1.48 0.70
N LEU A 48 2.34 0.76 1.55
CA LEU A 48 3.45 1.33 2.31
C LEU A 48 4.73 0.68 1.83
N ALA A 49 5.73 1.48 1.55
CA ALA A 49 6.98 0.99 1.01
C ALA A 49 8.13 1.38 1.93
N GLY A 50 9.00 0.41 2.22
CA GLY A 50 10.12 0.63 3.11
C GLY A 50 9.80 0.22 4.52
N ARG A 51 10.82 -0.28 5.23
CA ARG A 51 10.73 -0.62 6.66
C ARG A 51 9.55 -1.55 6.98
N LYS A 52 9.32 -2.53 6.12
CA LYS A 52 8.15 -3.39 6.30
C LYS A 52 8.15 -4.08 7.66
N THR A 53 9.28 -4.65 8.06
CA THR A 53 9.35 -5.41 9.31
C THR A 53 9.05 -4.50 10.50
N GLU A 54 9.65 -3.31 10.52
CA GLU A 54 9.44 -2.39 11.62
C GLU A 54 8.00 -1.92 11.67
N PHE A 55 7.43 -1.64 10.51
CA PHE A 55 6.08 -1.13 10.45
C PHE A 55 5.08 -2.17 10.91
N ILE A 56 5.25 -3.40 10.48
CA ILE A 56 4.38 -4.50 10.90
C ILE A 56 4.47 -4.69 12.42
N ASN A 57 5.68 -4.59 12.97
CA ASN A 57 5.84 -4.69 14.41
C ASN A 57 5.09 -3.58 15.14
N TRP A 58 5.17 -2.36 14.64
CA TRP A 58 4.43 -1.25 15.26
C TRP A 58 2.94 -1.51 15.25
N LEU A 59 2.42 -2.05 14.16
CA LEU A 59 1.00 -2.35 14.08
C LEU A 59 0.59 -3.40 15.10
N HIS A 60 1.42 -4.43 15.27
CA HIS A 60 1.14 -5.45 16.29
C HIS A 60 1.15 -4.85 17.69
N GLN A 61 2.12 -4.00 17.97
CA GLN A 61 2.25 -3.42 19.31
C GLN A 61 1.10 -2.51 19.67
N THR A 62 0.50 -1.88 18.68
CA THR A 62 -0.59 -0.93 18.93
C THR A 62 -1.97 -1.54 18.76
N GLY A 63 -2.03 -2.80 18.35
CA GLY A 63 -3.33 -3.44 18.12
C GLY A 63 -3.99 -3.05 16.83
N LEU A 64 -3.28 -2.39 15.93
CA LEU A 64 -3.84 -1.94 14.65
C LEU A 64 -3.53 -2.88 13.51
N TYR A 65 -2.84 -3.98 13.79
CA TYR A 65 -2.46 -4.90 12.75
C TYR A 65 -3.67 -5.54 12.10
N GLN A 66 -3.64 -5.66 10.78
CA GLN A 66 -4.61 -6.41 9.99
C GLN A 66 -3.85 -7.24 8.98
N PRO A 67 -4.35 -8.44 8.67
CA PRO A 67 -3.59 -9.34 7.77
C PRO A 67 -3.29 -8.74 6.40
N GLU A 68 -4.14 -7.86 5.89
CA GLU A 68 -3.88 -7.27 4.58
C GLU A 68 -2.64 -6.41 4.56
N TYR A 69 -2.16 -5.95 5.71
CA TYR A 69 -0.91 -5.19 5.74
C TYR A 69 0.27 -6.02 5.27
N GLU A 70 0.21 -7.34 5.43
CA GLU A 70 1.30 -8.18 4.94
C GLU A 70 1.45 -8.08 3.43
N GLU A 71 0.36 -7.89 2.71
CA GLU A 71 0.40 -7.76 1.27
C GLU A 71 0.57 -6.33 0.81
N HIS A 72 0.23 -5.37 1.66
CA HIS A 72 0.24 -3.97 1.27
C HIS A 72 1.47 -3.23 1.77
N CYS A 73 2.37 -3.90 2.46
CA CYS A 73 3.63 -3.31 2.88
C CYS A 73 4.76 -4.01 2.14
N PHE A 74 5.67 -3.21 1.60
CA PHE A 74 6.79 -3.73 0.83
C PHE A 74 8.09 -3.28 1.47
N PRO A 75 9.14 -4.10 1.41
CA PRO A 75 10.41 -3.70 2.00
C PRO A 75 11.06 -2.48 1.35
N THR A 76 10.81 -2.26 0.07
CA THR A 76 11.38 -1.13 -0.64
C THR A 76 10.36 -0.56 -1.61
N LEU A 77 10.57 0.70 -1.97
CA LEU A 77 9.73 1.35 -2.97
C LEU A 77 9.84 0.64 -4.31
N ARG A 78 11.03 0.20 -4.66
CA ARG A 78 11.23 -0.51 -5.93
C ARG A 78 10.35 -1.75 -6.00
N GLN A 79 10.29 -2.51 -4.92
CA GLN A 79 9.48 -3.72 -4.92
C GLN A 79 7.99 -3.40 -5.01
N ALA A 80 7.56 -2.32 -4.38
CA ALA A 80 6.16 -1.90 -4.47
C ALA A 80 5.82 -1.54 -5.90
N ILE A 81 6.67 -0.76 -6.55
CA ILE A 81 6.44 -0.35 -7.93
C ILE A 81 6.41 -1.56 -8.85
N LYS A 82 7.36 -2.46 -8.67
CA LYS A 82 7.41 -3.66 -9.50
C LYS A 82 6.16 -4.51 -9.33
N ALA A 83 5.69 -4.64 -8.11
CA ALA A 83 4.47 -5.40 -7.86
C ALA A 83 3.27 -4.74 -8.53
N TYR A 84 3.19 -3.43 -8.49
CA TYR A 84 2.11 -2.72 -9.13
C TYR A 84 2.13 -2.92 -10.63
N GLN A 85 3.31 -2.80 -11.23
CA GLN A 85 3.44 -2.99 -12.66
C GLN A 85 3.06 -4.41 -13.08
N THR A 86 3.44 -5.38 -12.29
CA THR A 86 3.10 -6.75 -12.57
C THR A 86 1.60 -6.98 -12.51
N ARG A 87 0.95 -6.41 -11.50
CA ARG A 87 -0.50 -6.59 -11.37
C ARG A 87 -1.27 -5.87 -12.46
N ILE A 88 -0.82 -4.67 -12.83
CA ILE A 88 -1.47 -3.95 -13.92
C ILE A 88 -1.32 -4.72 -15.22
N ARG A 89 -0.14 -5.27 -15.47
CA ARG A 89 0.07 -6.06 -16.68
C ARG A 89 -0.85 -7.27 -16.70
N THR A 90 -1.02 -7.92 -15.55
CA THR A 90 -1.91 -9.06 -15.47
C THR A 90 -3.34 -8.67 -15.76
N LEU A 91 -3.78 -7.53 -15.26
CA LEU A 91 -5.13 -7.07 -15.52
C LEU A 91 -5.33 -6.66 -16.97
N ASP A 92 -4.30 -6.08 -17.59
CA ASP A 92 -4.39 -5.64 -18.98
C ASP A 92 -4.23 -6.76 -19.97
N MET A 93 -3.72 -7.90 -19.54
CA MET A 93 -3.49 -9.03 -20.42
C MET A 93 -4.57 -10.05 -20.17
N PRO A 94 -5.55 -10.09 -21.02
CA PRO A 94 -6.67 -11.02 -20.82
C PRO A 94 -6.26 -12.46 -21.02
N ALA A 95 -7.25 -13.34 -20.94
CA ALA A 95 -7.00 -14.76 -20.84
C ALA A 95 -6.20 -15.34 -22.01
N GLU A 96 -6.19 -14.68 -23.12
CA GLU A 96 -5.43 -15.23 -24.24
C GLU A 96 -3.95 -15.29 -23.95
N GLU A 97 -3.51 -14.57 -22.94
CA GLU A 97 -2.12 -14.65 -22.56
C GLU A 97 -1.76 -15.92 -21.81
N SER A 98 -2.73 -16.59 -21.35
CA SER A 98 -2.48 -17.80 -20.57
C SER A 98 -2.02 -18.97 -21.43
#